data_7178a0d589f387751a33365f8fc7eda0
#
_entry.id   7178a0d589f387751a33365f8fc7eda0
#
_cell.length_a   1.000
_cell.length_b   1.000
_cell.length_c   1.000
_cell.angle_alpha   90.00
_cell.angle_beta   90.00
_cell.angle_gamma   90.00
#
_symmetry.space_group_name_H-M   'P 1'
#
loop_
_entity.id
_entity.type
_entity.pdbx_description
1 polymer ?
#
loop_
_entity_poly.entity_id
_entity_poly.type
_entity_poly.pdbx_seq_one_letter_code
_entity_poly.pdbx_strand_id
1 'polypeptide(L)'
;MAVQIQTRRSSTANDRPFPTRLGAGELALNNHSTSPGLFFADNVASPSTGLIKVGPVHIGSTAPNSSAAGFTSLSKGETWLDTASTHIFKIFDGSTFQSVKAVASVSSGQPANPVDGQLHYDTSGTPALKIYLASSSNWVNI
;
A
#
# COMPACT_ATOMS: atom_id res chain seq x y z
N MET A 1 40.20 4.14 0.96
CA MET A 1 39.55 4.31 -0.37
C MET A 1 38.14 4.75 -0.10
N ALA A 2 37.71 5.94 -0.58
CA ALA A 2 36.33 6.38 -0.41
C ALA A 2 35.46 5.64 -1.43
N VAL A 3 34.42 4.96 -0.94
CA VAL A 3 33.43 4.31 -1.80
C VAL A 3 32.38 5.36 -2.15
N GLN A 4 32.29 5.74 -3.42
CA GLN A 4 31.23 6.62 -3.90
C GLN A 4 30.03 5.78 -4.33
N ILE A 5 28.92 5.90 -3.62
CA ILE A 5 27.65 5.30 -4.03
C ILE A 5 26.96 6.25 -5.01
N GLN A 6 26.89 5.87 -6.26
CA GLN A 6 26.10 6.59 -7.25
C GLN A 6 24.68 6.04 -7.24
N THR A 7 23.70 6.95 -7.17
CA THR A 7 22.28 6.62 -7.27
C THR A 7 21.70 7.25 -8.53
N ARG A 8 20.85 6.51 -9.23
CA ARG A 8 20.05 7.09 -10.30
C ARG A 8 18.98 7.99 -9.71
N ARG A 9 18.72 9.13 -10.37
CA ARG A 9 17.78 10.12 -9.85
C ARG A 9 16.79 10.55 -10.93
N SER A 10 15.55 10.80 -10.51
CA SER A 10 14.52 11.49 -11.29
C SER A 10 13.85 12.57 -10.44
N SER A 11 13.39 13.63 -11.08
CA SER A 11 12.51 14.65 -10.48
C SER A 11 11.17 14.75 -11.22
N THR A 12 10.87 13.77 -12.06
CA THR A 12 9.60 13.70 -12.79
C THR A 12 8.52 13.08 -11.89
N ALA A 13 7.33 13.69 -11.89
CA ALA A 13 6.19 13.16 -11.12
C ALA A 13 5.88 11.71 -11.53
N ASN A 14 5.67 10.86 -10.54
CA ASN A 14 5.32 9.43 -10.70
C ASN A 14 6.35 8.59 -11.49
N ASP A 15 7.55 9.10 -11.72
CA ASP A 15 8.58 8.35 -12.44
C ASP A 15 9.15 7.23 -11.55
N ARG A 16 9.12 6.03 -12.08
CA ARG A 16 9.69 4.82 -11.47
C ARG A 16 10.78 4.28 -12.40
N PRO A 17 11.96 3.96 -11.90
CA PRO A 17 13.02 3.46 -12.74
C PRO A 17 12.66 2.10 -13.35
N PHE A 18 13.11 1.86 -14.58
CA PHE A 18 13.02 0.52 -15.17
C PHE A 18 14.03 -0.40 -14.49
N PRO A 19 13.60 -1.56 -13.94
CA PRO A 19 14.52 -2.47 -13.26
C PRO A 19 15.64 -2.98 -14.15
N THR A 20 15.39 -3.12 -15.46
CA THR A 20 16.39 -3.51 -16.46
C THR A 20 17.53 -2.51 -16.64
N ARG A 21 17.36 -1.28 -16.15
CA ARG A 21 18.38 -0.22 -16.20
C ARG A 21 19.16 -0.08 -14.89
N LEU A 22 18.81 -0.87 -13.89
CA LEU A 22 19.46 -0.91 -12.58
C LEU A 22 20.29 -2.17 -12.47
N GLY A 23 21.48 -2.06 -11.91
CA GLY A 23 22.23 -3.23 -11.44
C GLY A 23 21.49 -3.90 -10.25
N ALA A 24 21.75 -5.17 -10.03
CA ALA A 24 21.20 -5.88 -8.87
C ALA A 24 21.57 -5.16 -7.57
N GLY A 25 20.55 -4.75 -6.79
CA GLY A 25 20.73 -3.98 -5.57
C GLY A 25 21.11 -2.49 -5.76
N GLU A 26 21.18 -2.01 -7.01
CA GLU A 26 21.39 -0.57 -7.27
C GLU A 26 20.20 0.24 -6.79
N LEU A 27 20.48 1.35 -6.09
CA LEU A 27 19.47 2.27 -5.59
C LEU A 27 19.11 3.32 -6.64
N ALA A 28 17.83 3.65 -6.73
CA ALA A 28 17.32 4.77 -7.51
C ALA A 28 16.39 5.64 -6.66
N LEU A 29 16.43 6.94 -6.89
CA LEU A 29 15.68 7.92 -6.14
C LEU A 29 14.81 8.76 -7.07
N ASN A 30 13.51 8.83 -6.80
CA ASN A 30 12.67 9.92 -7.31
C ASN A 30 12.47 10.94 -6.18
N ASN A 31 12.92 12.18 -6.41
CA ASN A 31 12.82 13.27 -5.43
C ASN A 31 11.69 14.26 -5.75
N HIS A 32 10.75 13.91 -6.62
CA HIS A 32 9.59 14.76 -6.89
C HIS A 32 8.73 14.95 -5.63
N SER A 33 8.30 16.16 -5.33
CA SER A 33 7.64 16.53 -4.07
C SER A 33 6.32 15.77 -3.82
N THR A 34 5.58 15.43 -4.87
CA THR A 34 4.27 14.75 -4.74
C THR A 34 4.34 13.23 -4.91
N SER A 35 5.46 12.71 -5.40
CA SER A 35 5.63 11.28 -5.67
C SER A 35 7.06 10.79 -5.40
N PRO A 36 7.60 11.09 -4.22
CA PRO A 36 8.95 10.64 -3.88
C PRO A 36 9.03 9.12 -3.80
N GLY A 37 10.18 8.57 -4.12
CA GLY A 37 10.39 7.13 -4.05
C GLY A 37 11.85 6.75 -3.95
N LEU A 38 12.14 5.79 -3.10
CA LEU A 38 13.40 5.07 -3.06
C LEU A 38 13.16 3.65 -3.56
N PHE A 39 13.93 3.23 -4.54
CA PHE A 39 13.75 1.97 -5.25
C PHE A 39 15.05 1.21 -5.37
N PHE A 40 14.96 -0.11 -5.51
CA PHE A 40 16.04 -0.95 -6.00
C PHE A 40 15.49 -2.05 -6.91
N ALA A 41 16.32 -2.55 -7.83
CA ALA A 41 15.97 -3.71 -8.63
C ALA A 41 16.06 -4.97 -7.76
N ASP A 42 15.08 -5.87 -7.89
CA ASP A 42 15.20 -7.19 -7.30
C ASP A 42 16.37 -7.97 -7.94
N ASN A 43 16.77 -9.05 -7.31
CA ASN A 43 17.87 -9.91 -7.82
C ASN A 43 17.33 -11.26 -8.34
N VAL A 44 16.11 -11.26 -8.88
CA VAL A 44 15.44 -12.51 -9.33
C VAL A 44 15.96 -12.94 -10.70
N ALA A 45 16.34 -11.98 -11.55
CA ALA A 45 16.85 -12.23 -12.88
C ALA A 45 17.98 -11.26 -13.26
N SER A 46 18.75 -11.58 -14.29
CA SER A 46 19.74 -10.66 -14.86
C SER A 46 19.50 -10.52 -16.37
N PRO A 47 19.01 -9.34 -16.86
CA PRO A 47 18.68 -8.14 -16.09
C PRO A 47 17.46 -8.33 -15.17
N SER A 48 17.40 -7.59 -14.06
CA SER A 48 16.28 -7.65 -13.12
C SER A 48 14.97 -7.26 -13.81
N THR A 49 13.89 -7.97 -13.46
CA THR A 49 12.54 -7.74 -14.02
C THR A 49 11.59 -7.10 -13.03
N GLY A 50 11.91 -7.15 -11.73
CA GLY A 50 11.13 -6.58 -10.65
C GLY A 50 11.78 -5.34 -10.03
N LEU A 51 10.94 -4.44 -9.55
CA LEU A 51 11.33 -3.22 -8.85
C LEU A 51 10.70 -3.22 -7.47
N ILE A 52 11.51 -2.98 -6.45
CA ILE A 52 11.05 -2.88 -5.05
C ILE A 52 11.11 -1.42 -4.62
N LYS A 53 9.98 -0.91 -4.12
CA LYS A 53 9.92 0.41 -3.48
C LYS A 53 10.10 0.25 -1.97
N VAL A 54 11.08 0.95 -1.41
CA VAL A 54 11.41 0.92 0.03
C VAL A 54 10.77 2.06 0.81
N GLY A 55 10.24 3.07 0.13
CA GLY A 55 9.60 4.23 0.75
C GLY A 55 9.76 5.50 -0.09
N PRO A 56 9.26 6.62 0.38
CA PRO A 56 8.29 6.79 1.46
C PRO A 56 6.88 6.29 1.08
N VAL A 57 5.95 6.37 2.04
CA VAL A 57 4.52 6.13 1.77
C VAL A 57 4.03 7.07 0.68
N HIS A 58 3.32 6.56 -0.31
CA HIS A 58 2.64 7.42 -1.28
C HIS A 58 1.46 8.11 -0.59
N ILE A 59 1.34 9.44 -0.76
CA ILE A 59 0.25 10.24 -0.20
C ILE A 59 -0.48 10.93 -1.36
N GLY A 60 -1.77 10.68 -1.50
CA GLY A 60 -2.55 11.27 -2.57
C GLY A 60 -3.96 10.70 -2.70
N SER A 61 -4.80 11.38 -3.46
CA SER A 61 -6.18 10.97 -3.74
C SER A 61 -6.29 9.90 -4.83
N THR A 62 -5.20 9.62 -5.53
CA THR A 62 -5.11 8.60 -6.57
C THR A 62 -4.06 7.57 -6.19
N ALA A 63 -4.31 6.32 -6.57
CA ALA A 63 -3.39 5.23 -6.28
C ALA A 63 -2.00 5.46 -6.89
N PRO A 64 -0.92 4.99 -6.24
CA PRO A 64 0.40 4.96 -6.86
C PRO A 64 0.33 4.32 -8.25
N ASN A 65 1.08 4.84 -9.20
CA ASN A 65 1.11 4.39 -10.59
C ASN A 65 -0.18 4.56 -11.42
N SER A 66 -1.20 5.24 -10.93
CA SER A 66 -2.39 5.56 -11.72
C SER A 66 -2.04 6.36 -12.99
N SER A 67 -0.93 7.08 -13.00
CA SER A 67 -0.38 7.83 -14.14
C SER A 67 1.15 7.76 -14.14
N ALA A 68 1.69 6.57 -14.14
CA ALA A 68 3.13 6.34 -14.07
C ALA A 68 3.86 6.88 -15.32
N ALA A 69 4.96 7.56 -15.10
CA ALA A 69 5.84 8.07 -16.16
C ALA A 69 6.98 7.10 -16.51
N GLY A 70 7.11 5.99 -15.82
CA GLY A 70 8.17 5.00 -15.99
C GLY A 70 7.66 3.58 -15.84
N PHE A 71 8.37 2.76 -15.09
CA PHE A 71 7.97 1.39 -14.82
C PHE A 71 6.66 1.34 -14.02
N THR A 72 5.67 0.61 -14.53
CA THR A 72 4.28 0.68 -14.04
C THR A 72 3.94 -0.34 -12.96
N SER A 73 4.73 -1.40 -12.79
CA SER A 73 4.43 -2.43 -11.80
C SER A 73 4.71 -1.95 -10.39
N LEU A 74 3.81 -2.30 -9.48
CA LEU A 74 3.93 -2.07 -8.05
C LEU A 74 4.61 -3.26 -7.39
N SER A 75 5.33 -3.00 -6.30
CA SER A 75 5.90 -4.06 -5.47
C SER A 75 4.92 -4.45 -4.37
N LYS A 76 4.77 -5.75 -4.13
CA LYS A 76 4.00 -6.23 -2.97
C LYS A 76 4.54 -5.59 -1.68
N GLY A 77 3.64 -5.08 -0.85
CA GLY A 77 3.99 -4.36 0.36
C GLY A 77 4.11 -2.83 0.19
N GLU A 78 4.00 -2.29 -1.02
CA GLU A 78 3.94 -0.83 -1.18
C GLU A 78 2.76 -0.23 -0.43
N THR A 79 3.00 0.92 0.18
CA THR A 79 2.03 1.58 1.07
C THR A 79 1.51 2.87 0.46
N TRP A 80 0.23 3.13 0.70
CA TRP A 80 -0.47 4.31 0.22
C TRP A 80 -1.39 4.88 1.32
N LEU A 81 -1.23 6.17 1.62
CA LEU A 81 -2.21 6.94 2.38
C LEU A 81 -3.16 7.59 1.37
N ASP A 82 -4.33 6.99 1.20
CA ASP A 82 -5.38 7.49 0.32
C ASP A 82 -6.09 8.68 0.98
N THR A 83 -6.04 9.85 0.33
CA THR A 83 -6.62 11.10 0.84
C THR A 83 -7.89 11.52 0.10
N ALA A 84 -8.49 10.62 -0.71
CA ALA A 84 -9.66 10.96 -1.55
C ALA A 84 -10.89 11.38 -0.72
N SER A 85 -11.13 10.73 0.42
CA SER A 85 -12.26 11.06 1.31
C SER A 85 -11.88 10.98 2.79
N THR A 86 -11.69 9.79 3.30
CA THR A 86 -11.25 9.53 4.68
C THR A 86 -9.86 8.94 4.60
N HIS A 87 -8.87 9.59 5.14
CA HIS A 87 -7.48 9.16 5.10
C HIS A 87 -7.33 7.67 5.46
N ILE A 88 -7.27 6.82 4.43
CA ILE A 88 -7.20 5.36 4.59
C ILE A 88 -5.79 4.89 4.26
N PHE A 89 -5.17 4.21 5.19
CA PHE A 89 -3.90 3.54 4.93
C PHE A 89 -4.13 2.21 4.20
N LYS A 90 -3.42 2.02 3.10
CA LYS A 90 -3.54 0.83 2.24
C LYS A 90 -2.19 0.20 1.98
N ILE A 91 -2.18 -1.12 1.78
CA ILE A 91 -1.00 -1.91 1.41
C ILE A 91 -1.31 -2.68 0.13
N PHE A 92 -0.38 -2.68 -0.82
CA PHE A 92 -0.50 -3.46 -2.05
C PHE A 92 -0.21 -4.94 -1.76
N ASP A 93 -1.17 -5.81 -2.06
CA ASP A 93 -1.06 -7.26 -1.80
C ASP A 93 -0.41 -8.06 -2.95
N GLY A 94 -0.03 -7.37 -4.02
CA GLY A 94 0.50 -7.93 -5.26
C GLY A 94 -0.53 -7.91 -6.41
N SER A 95 -1.78 -7.54 -6.12
CA SER A 95 -2.86 -7.41 -7.10
C SER A 95 -3.59 -6.08 -6.94
N THR A 96 -4.00 -5.74 -5.73
CA THR A 96 -4.75 -4.52 -5.41
C THR A 96 -4.28 -3.88 -4.10
N PHE A 97 -4.66 -2.62 -3.87
CA PHE A 97 -4.44 -1.96 -2.59
C PHE A 97 -5.53 -2.35 -1.58
N GLN A 98 -5.15 -3.09 -0.56
CA GLN A 98 -6.00 -3.49 0.55
C GLN A 98 -5.98 -2.42 1.65
N SER A 99 -7.16 -2.00 2.11
CA SER A 99 -7.27 -1.09 3.25
C SER A 99 -6.84 -1.79 4.54
N VAL A 100 -5.96 -1.14 5.31
CA VAL A 100 -5.70 -1.54 6.68
C VAL A 100 -6.91 -1.06 7.49
N LYS A 101 -7.86 -1.96 7.69
CA LYS A 101 -9.09 -1.67 8.42
C LYS A 101 -8.78 -1.57 9.93
N ALA A 102 -9.45 -0.65 10.60
CA ALA A 102 -9.52 -0.70 12.06
C ALA A 102 -10.14 -2.05 12.49
N VAL A 103 -9.71 -2.57 13.62
CA VAL A 103 -10.20 -3.84 14.17
C VAL A 103 -11.69 -3.74 14.51
N ALA A 104 -12.19 -2.53 14.77
CA ALA A 104 -13.61 -2.28 15.05
C ALA A 104 -14.23 -1.39 13.96
N SER A 105 -15.44 -1.76 13.51
CA SER A 105 -16.30 -0.93 12.68
C SER A 105 -17.40 -0.27 13.51
N VAL A 106 -17.86 0.90 13.08
CA VAL A 106 -18.95 1.64 13.73
C VAL A 106 -19.97 2.03 12.66
N SER A 107 -21.14 1.45 12.68
CA SER A 107 -22.22 1.78 11.73
C SER A 107 -23.56 1.18 12.17
N SER A 108 -24.66 1.62 11.54
CA SER A 108 -25.99 1.03 11.72
C SER A 108 -26.20 -0.29 10.94
N GLY A 109 -25.27 -0.64 10.06
CA GLY A 109 -25.31 -1.88 9.29
C GLY A 109 -24.10 -2.76 9.58
N GLN A 110 -24.28 -4.05 9.57
CA GLN A 110 -23.20 -5.01 9.77
C GLN A 110 -22.20 -4.94 8.61
N PRO A 111 -20.90 -5.03 8.88
CA PRO A 111 -19.87 -5.12 7.84
C PRO A 111 -20.13 -6.29 6.88
N ALA A 112 -20.00 -6.03 5.59
CA ALA A 112 -19.96 -7.08 4.59
C ALA A 112 -18.62 -7.85 4.68
N ASN A 113 -18.66 -9.17 4.52
CA ASN A 113 -17.48 -10.04 4.58
C ASN A 113 -16.67 -9.88 5.89
N PRO A 114 -17.28 -10.11 7.05
CA PRO A 114 -16.58 -9.99 8.32
C PRO A 114 -15.57 -11.14 8.48
N VAL A 115 -14.54 -10.88 9.28
CA VAL A 115 -13.55 -11.90 9.66
C VAL A 115 -13.78 -12.36 11.09
N ASP A 116 -13.40 -13.59 11.41
CA ASP A 116 -13.54 -14.14 12.76
C ASP A 116 -12.87 -13.23 13.81
N GLY A 117 -13.56 -12.98 14.92
CA GLY A 117 -13.10 -12.06 15.95
C GLY A 117 -13.22 -10.56 15.61
N GLN A 118 -13.75 -10.18 14.46
CA GLN A 118 -13.96 -8.77 14.12
C GLN A 118 -14.96 -8.11 15.07
N LEU A 119 -14.59 -6.93 15.57
CA LEU A 119 -15.46 -6.13 16.43
C LEU A 119 -16.31 -5.17 15.58
N HIS A 120 -17.54 -4.94 15.99
CA HIS A 120 -18.48 -4.00 15.39
C HIS A 120 -19.32 -3.32 16.47
N TYR A 121 -19.29 -1.99 16.49
CA TYR A 121 -20.23 -1.21 17.30
C TYR A 121 -21.46 -0.87 16.45
N ASP A 122 -22.54 -1.61 16.68
CA ASP A 122 -23.81 -1.41 16.00
C ASP A 122 -24.51 -0.19 16.58
N THR A 123 -24.81 0.78 15.75
CA THR A 123 -25.54 2.00 16.13
C THR A 123 -27.02 1.97 15.74
N SER A 124 -27.53 0.84 15.21
CA SER A 124 -28.96 0.65 14.93
C SER A 124 -29.73 0.36 16.22
N GLY A 125 -30.85 1.04 16.42
CA GLY A 125 -31.67 0.83 17.62
C GLY A 125 -30.92 1.12 18.92
N THR A 126 -30.86 0.14 19.83
CA THR A 126 -30.03 0.24 21.04
C THR A 126 -28.59 -0.10 20.69
N PRO A 127 -27.64 0.85 20.83
CA PRO A 127 -26.25 0.60 20.48
C PRO A 127 -25.65 -0.58 21.24
N ALA A 128 -24.93 -1.46 20.52
CA ALA A 128 -24.32 -2.65 21.10
C ALA A 128 -22.95 -2.93 20.48
N LEU A 129 -22.01 -3.38 21.30
CA LEU A 129 -20.73 -3.91 20.82
C LEU A 129 -20.92 -5.39 20.48
N LYS A 130 -20.49 -5.77 19.30
CA LYS A 130 -20.62 -7.12 18.76
C LYS A 130 -19.28 -7.69 18.33
N ILE A 131 -19.16 -9.00 18.40
CA ILE A 131 -18.05 -9.76 17.82
C ILE A 131 -18.60 -10.74 16.78
N TYR A 132 -17.89 -10.85 15.64
CA TYR A 132 -18.23 -11.86 14.64
C TYR A 132 -17.58 -13.20 14.97
N LEU A 133 -18.39 -14.27 14.95
CA LEU A 133 -17.93 -15.64 15.13
C LEU A 133 -18.14 -16.41 13.82
N ALA A 134 -17.05 -16.76 13.17
CA ALA A 134 -17.08 -17.52 11.93
C ALA A 134 -17.69 -18.92 12.10
N SER A 135 -17.54 -19.52 13.30
CA SER A 135 -18.11 -20.82 13.64
C SER A 135 -19.64 -20.86 13.55
N SER A 136 -20.31 -19.73 13.81
CA SER A 136 -21.77 -19.58 13.70
C SER A 136 -22.19 -18.68 12.54
N SER A 137 -21.21 -18.09 11.82
CA SER A 137 -21.43 -17.07 10.78
C SER A 137 -22.32 -15.91 11.28
N ASN A 138 -22.16 -15.51 12.53
CA ASN A 138 -23.07 -14.55 13.17
C ASN A 138 -22.34 -13.51 14.03
N TRP A 139 -23.00 -12.36 14.21
CA TRP A 139 -22.60 -11.31 15.14
C TRP A 139 -23.25 -11.54 16.51
N VAL A 140 -22.43 -11.61 17.57
CA VAL A 140 -22.86 -11.83 18.93
C VAL A 140 -22.58 -10.59 19.77
N ASN A 141 -23.55 -10.16 20.57
CA ASN A 141 -23.36 -9.07 21.53
C ASN A 141 -22.39 -9.48 22.64
N ILE A 142 -21.53 -8.55 23.04
CA ILE A 142 -20.59 -8.71 24.16
C ILE A 142 -20.75 -7.59 25.18
#